data_1c18127342836891e939a31bf7b76cf6
#
_entry.id   1c18127342836891e939a31bf7b76cf6
#
_cell.length_a   1.000
_cell.length_b   1.000
_cell.length_c   1.000
_cell.angle_alpha   90.00
_cell.angle_beta   90.00
_cell.angle_gamma   90.00
#
_symmetry.space_group_name_H-M   'P 1'
#
loop_
_entity.id
_entity.type
_entity.pdbx_description
1 polymer ?
#
loop_
_entity_poly.entity_id
_entity_poly.type
_entity_poly.pdbx_seq_one_letter_code
_entity_poly.pdbx_strand_id
1 'polypeptide(L)'
;MTARPRLTPAMADTRRAVRVLLREVFPEALDAMTKMPGCAGGTGYDVPADAPLVLVALSGGADSLALAAATAFEAARSGLRAGAVVVDHGLQAGSAEVAARAAEQARKLGLTPVF
;
A
#
# COMPACT_ATOMS: atom_id res chain seq x y z
N MET A 1 -21.96 17.47 -5.35
CA MET A 1 -20.51 17.70 -5.32
C MET A 1 -19.87 16.80 -4.28
N THR A 2 -19.04 15.91 -4.74
CA THR A 2 -18.34 14.99 -3.83
C THR A 2 -17.10 15.68 -3.29
N ALA A 3 -17.10 15.97 -2.02
CA ALA A 3 -15.90 16.44 -1.35
C ALA A 3 -14.87 15.30 -1.30
N ARG A 4 -13.60 15.64 -1.43
CA ARG A 4 -12.53 14.66 -1.21
C ARG A 4 -12.66 14.12 0.21
N PRO A 5 -12.56 12.79 0.40
CA PRO A 5 -12.54 12.25 1.74
C PRO A 5 -11.39 12.87 2.52
N ARG A 6 -11.69 13.41 3.68
CA ARG A 6 -10.65 13.92 4.56
C ARG A 6 -9.88 12.75 5.15
N LEU A 7 -8.57 12.94 5.30
CA LEU A 7 -7.76 11.99 6.03
C LEU A 7 -8.24 11.94 7.48
N THR A 8 -8.79 10.82 7.90
CA THR A 8 -9.22 10.66 9.28
C THR A 8 -8.01 10.46 10.19
N PRO A 9 -8.12 10.73 11.50
CA PRO A 9 -7.04 10.42 12.44
C PRO A 9 -6.58 8.97 12.37
N ALA A 10 -7.50 8.04 12.23
CA ALA A 10 -7.17 6.62 12.09
C ALA A 10 -6.34 6.34 10.84
N MET A 11 -6.70 6.95 9.72
CA MET A 11 -5.94 6.81 8.48
C MET A 11 -4.54 7.43 8.61
N ALA A 12 -4.44 8.59 9.25
CA ALA A 12 -3.17 9.25 9.48
C ALA A 12 -2.26 8.40 10.37
N ASP A 13 -2.81 7.79 11.40
CA ASP A 13 -2.07 6.92 12.30
C ASP A 13 -1.58 5.67 11.59
N THR A 14 -2.42 5.07 10.76
CA THR A 14 -2.04 3.90 9.96
C THR A 14 -0.90 4.23 9.01
N ARG A 15 -1.00 5.36 8.31
CA ARG A 15 0.07 5.80 7.40
C ARG A 15 1.37 6.08 8.15
N ARG A 16 1.28 6.68 9.33
CA ARG A 16 2.46 6.94 10.15
C ARG A 16 3.12 5.65 10.60
N ALA A 17 2.35 4.68 11.04
CA ALA A 17 2.87 3.37 11.44
C ALA A 17 3.58 2.67 10.31
N VAL A 18 3.00 2.67 9.12
CA VAL A 18 3.62 2.11 7.92
C VAL A 18 4.92 2.85 7.59
N ARG A 19 4.90 4.17 7.63
CA ARG A 19 6.09 4.99 7.34
C ARG A 19 7.23 4.68 8.29
N VAL A 20 6.95 4.56 9.58
CA VAL A 20 7.96 4.22 10.58
C VAL A 20 8.56 2.84 10.29
N LEU A 21 7.70 1.87 10.01
CA LEU A 21 8.15 0.52 9.68
C LEU A 21 9.04 0.51 8.43
N LEU A 22 8.63 1.21 7.37
CA LEU A 22 9.40 1.27 6.13
C LEU A 22 10.77 1.92 6.34
N ARG A 23 10.84 2.94 7.19
CA ARG A 23 12.11 3.58 7.53
C ARG A 23 13.06 2.63 8.24
N GLU A 24 12.52 1.79 9.10
CA GLU A 24 13.32 0.80 9.83
C GLU A 24 13.84 -0.31 8.91
N VAL A 25 12.99 -0.77 8.00
CA VAL A 25 13.32 -1.89 7.13
C VAL A 25 14.15 -1.44 5.92
N PHE A 26 13.87 -0.25 5.39
CA PHE A 26 14.50 0.25 4.17
C PHE A 26 15.06 1.67 4.36
N PRO A 27 16.01 1.88 5.29
CA PRO A 27 16.53 3.23 5.55
C PRO A 27 17.26 3.82 4.34
N GLU A 28 17.93 3.01 3.55
CA GLU A 28 18.67 3.47 2.37
C GLU A 28 17.73 3.95 1.26
N ALA A 29 16.62 3.25 1.05
CA ALA A 29 15.64 3.63 0.03
C ALA A 29 15.01 5.00 0.36
N LEU A 30 14.68 5.22 1.63
CA LEU A 30 14.12 6.49 2.09
C LEU A 30 15.15 7.63 1.93
N ASP A 31 16.39 7.36 2.24
CA ASP A 31 17.46 8.33 2.11
C ASP A 31 17.67 8.74 0.65
N ALA A 32 17.69 7.75 -0.25
CA ALA A 32 17.80 8.00 -1.68
C ALA A 32 16.63 8.83 -2.20
N MET A 33 15.42 8.53 -1.73
CA MET A 33 14.21 9.27 -2.10
C MET A 33 14.29 10.73 -1.66
N THR A 34 14.79 10.98 -0.48
CA THR A 34 14.95 12.32 0.08
C THR A 34 15.91 13.17 -0.77
N LYS A 35 16.88 12.53 -1.39
CA LYS A 35 17.90 13.20 -2.19
C LYS A 35 17.47 13.47 -3.62
N MET A 36 16.35 12.91 -4.07
CA MET A 36 15.89 13.10 -5.44
C MET A 36 15.04 14.36 -5.54
N PRO A 37 15.48 15.37 -6.32
CA PRO A 37 14.70 16.58 -6.50
C PRO A 37 13.44 16.30 -7.33
N GLY A 38 12.35 16.95 -7.00
CA GLY A 38 11.12 16.90 -7.78
C GLY A 38 10.18 15.76 -7.46
N CYS A 39 10.50 14.95 -6.47
CA CYS A 39 9.61 13.86 -6.06
C CYS A 39 8.43 14.34 -5.22
N ALA A 40 8.48 15.57 -4.76
CA ALA A 40 7.41 16.14 -3.96
C ALA A 40 6.35 16.76 -4.85
N GLY A 41 5.11 16.36 -4.69
CA GLY A 41 3.96 17.01 -5.33
C GLY A 41 3.51 16.43 -6.65
N GLY A 42 4.13 15.39 -7.15
CA GLY A 42 3.65 14.72 -8.35
C GLY A 42 2.48 13.77 -8.04
N THR A 43 1.62 13.58 -9.01
CA THR A 43 0.55 12.59 -8.94
C THR A 43 1.05 11.17 -9.17
N GLY A 44 2.31 10.99 -9.48
CA GLY A 44 2.94 9.70 -9.64
C GLY A 44 4.36 9.77 -9.14
N TYR A 45 4.73 8.83 -8.30
CA TYR A 45 6.11 8.69 -7.86
C TYR A 45 6.81 7.73 -8.79
N ASP A 46 7.96 8.13 -9.31
CA ASP A 46 8.79 7.24 -10.11
C ASP A 46 9.47 6.24 -9.21
N VAL A 47 8.92 5.02 -9.18
CA VAL A 47 9.48 3.92 -8.40
C VAL A 47 10.32 3.06 -9.34
N PRO A 48 11.61 2.88 -9.05
CA PRO A 48 12.44 2.03 -9.90
C PRO A 48 11.92 0.60 -9.98
N ALA A 49 12.05 -0.02 -11.15
CA ALA A 49 11.57 -1.39 -11.36
C ALA A 49 12.28 -2.41 -10.46
N ASP A 50 13.49 -2.09 -10.03
CA ASP A 50 14.30 -2.94 -9.16
C ASP A 50 14.23 -2.52 -7.68
N ALA A 51 13.33 -1.59 -7.33
CA ALA A 51 13.14 -1.18 -5.95
C ALA A 51 12.66 -2.36 -5.08
N PRO A 52 12.96 -2.35 -3.79
CA PRO A 52 12.44 -3.39 -2.90
C PRO A 52 10.92 -3.47 -2.94
N LEU A 53 10.40 -4.68 -2.88
CA LEU A 53 8.97 -4.94 -2.94
C LEU A 53 8.43 -5.21 -1.53
N VAL A 54 7.44 -4.44 -1.14
CA VAL A 54 6.70 -4.63 0.10
C VAL A 54 5.37 -5.30 -0.24
N LEU A 55 5.06 -6.39 0.42
CA LEU A 55 3.82 -7.12 0.21
C LEU A 55 2.90 -6.95 1.42
N VAL A 56 1.65 -6.63 1.14
CA VAL A 56 0.60 -6.53 2.17
C VAL A 56 -0.27 -7.77 2.11
N ALA A 57 -0.50 -8.40 3.24
CA ALA A 57 -1.44 -9.50 3.32
C ALA A 57 -2.86 -8.96 3.41
N LEU A 58 -3.73 -9.43 2.54
CA LEU A 58 -5.13 -9.02 2.48
C LEU A 58 -6.03 -10.19 2.83
N SER A 59 -6.93 -9.96 3.78
CA SER A 59 -7.92 -10.96 4.19
C SER A 59 -9.33 -10.64 3.68
N GLY A 60 -9.52 -9.48 3.06
CA GLY A 60 -10.84 -9.01 2.64
C GLY A 60 -11.55 -8.16 3.69
N GLY A 61 -11.01 -8.03 4.89
CA GLY A 61 -11.58 -7.20 5.93
C GLY A 61 -11.19 -5.72 5.79
N ALA A 62 -11.93 -4.86 6.49
CA ALA A 62 -11.72 -3.42 6.42
C ALA A 62 -10.33 -3.01 6.93
N ASP A 63 -9.84 -3.67 7.97
CA ASP A 63 -8.54 -3.34 8.56
C ASP A 63 -7.39 -3.66 7.60
N SER A 64 -7.45 -4.81 6.94
CA SER A 64 -6.43 -5.18 5.96
C SER A 64 -6.47 -4.28 4.74
N LEU A 65 -7.65 -3.84 4.33
CA LEU A 65 -7.80 -2.90 3.22
C LEU A 65 -7.23 -1.53 3.57
N ALA A 66 -7.45 -1.06 4.79
CA ALA A 66 -6.87 0.19 5.28
C ALA A 66 -5.35 0.13 5.29
N LEU A 67 -4.80 -1.00 5.74
CA LEU A 67 -3.35 -1.22 5.71
C LEU A 67 -2.83 -1.24 4.29
N ALA A 68 -3.54 -1.87 3.38
CA ALA A 68 -3.15 -1.92 1.97
C ALA A 68 -3.12 -0.52 1.34
N ALA A 69 -4.13 0.29 1.62
CA ALA A 69 -4.18 1.66 1.11
C ALA A 69 -3.01 2.51 1.67
N ALA A 70 -2.74 2.40 2.97
CA ALA A 70 -1.64 3.11 3.60
C ALA A 70 -0.29 2.66 3.04
N THR A 71 -0.11 1.37 2.83
CA THR A 71 1.13 0.81 2.28
C THR A 71 1.35 1.27 0.84
N ALA A 72 0.30 1.24 0.01
CA ALA A 72 0.39 1.70 -1.37
C ALA A 72 0.85 3.17 -1.42
N PHE A 73 0.28 4.00 -0.57
CA PHE A 73 0.62 5.42 -0.51
C PHE A 73 2.06 5.64 0.00
N GLU A 74 2.39 5.05 1.15
CA GLU A 74 3.68 5.33 1.79
C GLU A 74 4.85 4.65 1.08
N ALA A 75 4.66 3.46 0.52
CA ALA A 75 5.71 2.79 -0.23
C ALA A 75 6.07 3.56 -1.49
N ALA A 76 5.08 3.97 -2.28
CA ALA A 76 5.32 4.76 -3.48
C ALA A 76 6.03 6.07 -3.15
N ARG A 77 5.61 6.73 -2.09
CA ARG A 77 6.21 7.97 -1.62
C ARG A 77 7.66 7.77 -1.16
N SER A 78 7.99 6.58 -0.70
CA SER A 78 9.32 6.23 -0.24
C SER A 78 10.21 5.60 -1.32
N GLY A 79 9.72 5.53 -2.55
CA GLY A 79 10.47 4.94 -3.65
C GLY A 79 10.51 3.42 -3.61
N LEU A 80 9.55 2.79 -2.95
CA LEU A 80 9.44 1.34 -2.82
C LEU A 80 8.28 0.82 -3.67
N ARG A 81 8.41 -0.43 -4.11
CA ARG A 81 7.30 -1.11 -4.78
C ARG A 81 6.38 -1.72 -3.74
N ALA A 82 5.08 -1.72 -4.02
CA ALA A 82 4.10 -2.32 -3.13
C ALA A 82 3.20 -3.27 -3.91
N GLY A 83 3.01 -4.45 -3.38
CA GLY A 83 2.12 -5.46 -3.91
C GLY A 83 1.25 -6.04 -2.80
N ALA A 84 0.49 -7.05 -3.12
CA ALA A 84 -0.42 -7.67 -2.17
C ALA A 84 -0.41 -9.19 -2.29
N VAL A 85 -0.65 -9.86 -1.17
CA VAL A 85 -0.93 -11.28 -1.10
C VAL A 85 -2.33 -11.45 -0.56
N VAL A 86 -3.22 -12.02 -1.36
CA VAL A 86 -4.60 -12.27 -0.94
C VAL A 86 -4.68 -13.69 -0.43
N VAL A 87 -5.20 -13.84 0.78
CA VAL A 87 -5.32 -15.14 1.42
C VAL A 87 -6.78 -15.58 1.38
N ASP A 88 -7.02 -16.73 0.74
CA ASP A 88 -8.32 -17.39 0.76
C ASP A 88 -8.20 -18.56 1.73
N HIS A 89 -8.83 -18.42 2.89
CA HIS A 89 -8.77 -19.47 3.92
C HIS A 89 -9.62 -20.69 3.59
N GLY A 90 -10.59 -20.56 2.68
CA GLY A 90 -11.47 -21.65 2.31
C GLY A 90 -12.40 -22.13 3.42
N LEU A 91 -12.55 -21.36 4.49
CA LEU A 91 -13.28 -21.78 5.68
C LEU A 91 -14.79 -21.50 5.59
N GLN A 92 -15.21 -20.66 4.67
CA GLN A 92 -16.60 -20.25 4.53
C GLN A 92 -17.02 -20.33 3.08
N ALA A 93 -18.32 -20.55 2.86
CA ALA A 93 -18.90 -20.42 1.53
C ALA A 93 -18.72 -18.99 1.03
N GLY A 94 -18.29 -18.83 -0.21
CA GLY A 94 -18.06 -17.52 -0.80
C GLY A 94 -16.67 -16.92 -0.50
N SER A 95 -15.78 -17.65 0.14
CA SER A 95 -14.44 -17.16 0.45
C SER A 95 -13.65 -16.81 -0.81
N ALA A 96 -13.82 -17.57 -1.88
CA ALA A 96 -13.16 -17.29 -3.16
C ALA A 96 -13.63 -15.96 -3.76
N GLU A 97 -14.91 -15.63 -3.62
CA GLU A 97 -15.46 -14.36 -4.10
C GLU A 97 -14.93 -13.19 -3.28
N VAL A 98 -14.80 -13.36 -1.97
CA VAL A 98 -14.21 -12.35 -1.10
C VAL A 98 -12.75 -12.12 -1.46
N ALA A 99 -11.99 -13.19 -1.69
CA ALA A 99 -10.60 -13.10 -2.10
C ALA A 99 -10.44 -12.40 -3.45
N ALA A 100 -11.30 -12.73 -4.42
CA ALA A 100 -11.27 -12.10 -5.74
C ALA A 100 -11.56 -10.60 -5.65
N ARG A 101 -12.51 -10.22 -4.81
CA ARG A 101 -12.86 -8.82 -4.58
C ARG A 101 -11.72 -8.06 -3.91
N ALA A 102 -11.07 -8.68 -2.93
CA ALA A 102 -9.91 -8.10 -2.27
C ALA A 102 -8.76 -7.89 -3.26
N ALA A 103 -8.51 -8.84 -4.14
CA ALA A 103 -7.50 -8.72 -5.18
C ALA A 103 -7.79 -7.56 -6.13
N GLU A 104 -9.04 -7.40 -6.53
CA GLU A 104 -9.44 -6.29 -7.39
C GLU A 104 -9.27 -4.95 -6.69
N GLN A 105 -9.65 -4.87 -5.42
CA GLN A 105 -9.45 -3.65 -4.63
C GLN A 105 -7.97 -3.30 -4.50
N ALA A 106 -7.12 -4.32 -4.30
CA ALA A 106 -5.67 -4.11 -4.23
C ALA A 106 -5.13 -3.51 -5.53
N ARG A 107 -5.58 -4.03 -6.67
CA ARG A 107 -5.16 -3.48 -7.97
C ARG A 107 -5.62 -2.04 -8.16
N LYS A 108 -6.81 -1.69 -7.72
CA LYS A 108 -7.33 -0.32 -7.76
C LYS A 108 -6.51 0.63 -6.90
N LEU A 109 -5.93 0.14 -5.81
CA LEU A 109 -5.05 0.93 -4.97
C LEU A 109 -3.65 1.12 -5.57
N GLY A 110 -3.37 0.47 -6.70
CA GLY A 110 -2.07 0.54 -7.35
C GLY A 110 -1.07 -0.50 -6.86
N LEU A 111 -1.52 -1.48 -6.09
CA LEU A 111 -0.65 -2.56 -5.64
C LEU A 111 -0.39 -3.54 -6.79
N THR A 112 0.86 -3.85 -7.01
CA THR A 112 1.28 -4.80 -8.03
C THR A 112 2.65 -5.38 -7.65
N PRO A 113 2.87 -6.68 -7.73
CA PRO A 113 1.92 -7.71 -8.12
C PRO A 113 0.86 -8.01 -7.06
N VAL A 114 -0.19 -8.72 -7.44
CA VAL A 114 -1.19 -9.24 -6.52
C VAL A 114 -1.21 -10.76 -6.69
N PHE A 115 -0.89 -11.46 -5.62
CA PHE A 115 -0.85 -12.92 -5.60
C PHE A 115 -2.11 -13.53 -4.98
#